data_63d44b67b044dc6b6fcca109ea3ea7e0
#
_entry.id   63d44b67b044dc6b6fcca109ea3ea7e0
#
_cell.length_a   1.000
_cell.length_b   1.000
_cell.length_c   1.000
_cell.angle_alpha   90.00
_cell.angle_beta   90.00
_cell.angle_gamma   90.00
#
_symmetry.space_group_name_H-M   'P 1'
#
loop_
_entity.id
_entity.type
_entity.pdbx_description
1 polymer ?
#
loop_
_entity_poly.entity_id
_entity_poly.type
_entity_poly.pdbx_seq_one_letter_code
_entity_poly.pdbx_strand_id
1 'polypeptide(L)'
;MAIGLRVEDRLDGATNFGAWKERMILLLQENELWDIVENTTTHLVVVPTDATLLATYTKKSIKAKRFILDSIKDHLIPHMTGNTHAYEMWESLTKLYQSTNENRKMVLREKLKSIKMTKAENVVTYLTRLTELRDELGAMGEAIADNDLVRTTLNGVSKQWVFFVEGIVAREKLPGSEHLWGDFV
;
A
#
# COMPACT_ATOMS: atom_id res chain seq x y z
N MET A 1 -17.91 21.33 -8.07
CA MET A 1 -18.31 20.45 -6.95
C MET A 1 -17.13 19.55 -6.64
N ALA A 2 -16.61 19.59 -5.42
CA ALA A 2 -15.55 18.65 -5.03
C ALA A 2 -16.15 17.25 -4.99
N ILE A 3 -15.69 16.39 -5.89
CA ILE A 3 -16.11 14.99 -5.95
C ILE A 3 -15.30 14.26 -4.87
N GLY A 4 -15.96 13.82 -3.81
CA GLY A 4 -15.36 12.95 -2.80
C GLY A 4 -15.00 11.56 -3.36
N LEU A 5 -14.34 10.73 -2.55
CA LEU A 5 -14.08 9.35 -2.94
C LEU A 5 -15.38 8.58 -3.15
N ARG A 6 -15.37 7.63 -4.10
CA ARG A 6 -16.49 6.71 -4.29
C ARG A 6 -16.65 5.82 -3.06
N VAL A 7 -17.84 5.28 -2.86
CA VAL A 7 -18.16 4.44 -1.69
C VAL A 7 -17.26 3.19 -1.64
N GLU A 8 -16.97 2.60 -2.80
CA GLU A 8 -16.07 1.45 -2.95
C GLU A 8 -14.60 1.76 -2.64
N ASP A 9 -14.20 3.03 -2.77
CA ASP A 9 -12.83 3.49 -2.53
C ASP A 9 -12.58 3.96 -1.09
N ARG A 10 -13.61 3.93 -0.24
CA ARG A 10 -13.49 4.32 1.17
C ARG A 10 -12.56 3.39 1.94
N LEU A 11 -11.85 3.95 2.91
CA LEU A 11 -11.02 3.17 3.81
C LEU A 11 -11.86 2.18 4.61
N ASP A 12 -11.53 0.90 4.48
CA ASP A 12 -12.18 -0.21 5.17
C ASP A 12 -11.25 -0.89 6.18
N GLY A 13 -9.95 -0.80 5.96
CA GLY A 13 -8.96 -1.43 6.81
C GLY A 13 -7.55 -1.35 6.23
N ALA A 14 -6.64 -2.13 6.80
CA ALA A 14 -5.23 -2.14 6.40
C ALA A 14 -5.00 -2.56 4.94
N THR A 15 -5.91 -3.37 4.37
CA THR A 15 -5.77 -3.91 3.00
C THR A 15 -5.86 -2.85 1.92
N ASN A 16 -6.73 -1.86 2.09
CA ASN A 16 -6.89 -0.79 1.11
C ASN A 16 -6.30 0.56 1.57
N PHE A 17 -5.61 0.58 2.73
CA PHE A 17 -5.05 1.80 3.32
C PHE A 17 -4.07 2.51 2.36
N GLY A 18 -3.17 1.78 1.71
CA GLY A 18 -2.19 2.37 0.79
C GLY A 18 -2.86 3.11 -0.37
N ALA A 19 -3.76 2.44 -1.07
CA ALA A 19 -4.49 3.02 -2.21
C ALA A 19 -5.40 4.19 -1.77
N TRP A 20 -6.08 4.06 -0.63
CA TRP A 20 -6.89 5.11 -0.04
C TRP A 20 -6.04 6.34 0.30
N LYS A 21 -4.88 6.16 0.94
CA LYS A 21 -3.97 7.24 1.34
C LYS A 21 -3.55 8.10 0.16
N GLU A 22 -3.09 7.47 -0.94
CA GLU A 22 -2.68 8.18 -2.15
C GLU A 22 -3.83 8.99 -2.77
N ARG A 23 -5.02 8.40 -2.88
CA ARG A 23 -6.21 9.10 -3.38
C ARG A 23 -6.61 10.30 -2.51
N MET A 24 -6.52 10.14 -1.17
CA MET A 24 -6.82 11.22 -0.25
C MET A 24 -5.82 12.36 -0.31
N ILE A 25 -4.53 12.06 -0.44
CA ILE A 25 -3.49 13.09 -0.62
C ILE A 25 -3.80 13.92 -1.86
N LEU A 26 -4.08 13.30 -2.99
CA LEU A 26 -4.43 13.99 -4.23
C LEU A 26 -5.70 14.84 -4.08
N LEU A 27 -6.74 14.30 -3.43
CA LEU A 27 -7.99 15.05 -3.19
C LEU A 27 -7.77 16.28 -2.30
N LEU A 28 -6.95 16.15 -1.26
CA LEU A 28 -6.64 17.25 -0.35
C LEU A 28 -5.75 18.29 -1.05
N GLN A 29 -4.79 17.89 -1.89
CA GLN A 29 -3.97 18.78 -2.70
C GLN A 29 -4.79 19.55 -3.72
N GLU A 30 -5.66 18.88 -4.48
CA GLU A 30 -6.59 19.50 -5.44
C GLU A 30 -7.48 20.58 -4.80
N ASN A 31 -7.82 20.40 -3.53
CA ASN A 31 -8.66 21.33 -2.78
C ASN A 31 -7.88 22.34 -1.93
N GLU A 32 -6.56 22.44 -2.08
CA GLU A 32 -5.68 23.34 -1.32
C GLU A 32 -5.80 23.16 0.21
N LEU A 33 -5.92 21.91 0.65
CA LEU A 33 -6.09 21.54 2.06
C LEU A 33 -4.92 20.74 2.62
N TRP A 34 -4.01 20.28 1.77
CA TRP A 34 -2.90 19.43 2.20
C TRP A 34 -1.96 20.16 3.16
N ASP A 35 -1.75 21.45 2.97
CA ASP A 35 -0.94 22.34 3.83
C ASP A 35 -1.34 22.36 5.31
N ILE A 36 -2.61 22.07 5.61
CA ILE A 36 -3.14 22.05 6.98
C ILE A 36 -3.39 20.63 7.53
N VAL A 37 -3.07 19.62 6.72
CA VAL A 37 -3.25 18.20 7.07
C VAL A 37 -1.90 17.48 7.18
N GLU A 38 -0.95 17.82 6.32
CA GLU A 38 0.41 17.27 6.39
C GLU A 38 1.15 17.84 7.59
N ASN A 39 1.38 17.00 8.59
CA ASN A 39 2.16 17.36 9.78
C ASN A 39 3.37 16.44 9.90
N THR A 40 4.51 16.91 9.42
CA THR A 40 5.77 16.16 9.38
C THR A 40 6.87 16.92 10.10
N THR A 41 8.02 16.29 10.29
CA THR A 41 9.20 16.96 10.89
C THR A 41 9.71 18.13 10.04
N THR A 42 9.42 18.13 8.73
CA THR A 42 9.82 19.19 7.78
C THR A 42 8.71 20.21 7.55
N HIS A 43 7.47 19.85 7.81
CA HIS A 43 6.30 20.71 7.67
C HIS A 43 5.39 20.57 8.90
N LEU A 44 5.51 21.50 9.84
CA LEU A 44 4.67 21.53 11.04
C LEU A 44 3.46 22.41 10.81
N VAL A 45 2.27 21.86 11.02
CA VAL A 45 1.03 22.63 10.97
C VAL A 45 0.94 23.52 12.20
N VAL A 46 1.01 24.83 11.99
CA VAL A 46 0.87 25.85 13.05
C VAL A 46 -0.51 26.46 12.98
N VAL A 47 -1.26 26.35 14.08
CA VAL A 47 -2.56 27.01 14.21
C VAL A 47 -2.35 28.53 14.37
N PRO A 48 -2.89 29.36 13.46
CA PRO A 48 -2.70 30.80 13.53
C PRO A 48 -3.31 31.41 14.81
N THR A 49 -2.66 32.43 15.34
CA THR A 49 -3.19 33.23 16.47
C THR A 49 -3.92 34.49 16.02
N ASP A 50 -3.65 34.96 14.81
CA ASP A 50 -4.38 36.07 14.21
C ASP A 50 -5.82 35.67 13.89
N ALA A 51 -6.79 36.53 14.25
CA ALA A 51 -8.23 36.22 14.13
C ALA A 51 -8.67 35.94 12.69
N THR A 52 -8.13 36.65 11.71
CA THR A 52 -8.49 36.50 10.29
C THR A 52 -7.91 35.21 9.71
N LEU A 53 -6.64 34.95 9.99
CA LEU A 53 -5.94 33.73 9.58
C LEU A 53 -6.54 32.51 10.27
N LEU A 54 -6.89 32.63 11.56
CA LEU A 54 -7.54 31.57 12.33
C LEU A 54 -8.92 31.22 11.74
N ALA A 55 -9.70 32.21 11.35
CA ALA A 55 -11.01 31.95 10.72
C ALA A 55 -10.87 31.21 9.38
N THR A 56 -9.86 31.57 8.58
CA THR A 56 -9.54 30.88 7.32
C THR A 56 -9.05 29.45 7.56
N TYR A 57 -8.12 29.28 8.50
CA TYR A 57 -7.63 27.96 8.91
C TYR A 57 -8.76 27.06 9.40
N THR A 58 -9.65 27.58 10.24
CA THR A 58 -10.78 26.83 10.77
C THR A 58 -11.73 26.34 9.67
N LYS A 59 -12.04 27.19 8.69
CA LYS A 59 -12.86 26.80 7.53
C LYS A 59 -12.18 25.69 6.71
N LYS A 60 -10.90 25.83 6.41
CA LYS A 60 -10.11 24.80 5.74
C LYS A 60 -10.09 23.49 6.54
N SER A 61 -9.85 23.56 7.86
CA SER A 61 -9.79 22.39 8.75
C SER A 61 -11.14 21.66 8.79
N ILE A 62 -12.27 22.36 8.87
CA ILE A 62 -13.61 21.75 8.81
C ILE A 62 -13.80 21.04 7.46
N LYS A 63 -13.43 21.68 6.33
CA LYS A 63 -13.53 21.08 5.00
C LYS A 63 -12.67 19.83 4.87
N ALA A 64 -11.42 19.85 5.34
CA ALA A 64 -10.52 18.72 5.34
C ALA A 64 -11.04 17.56 6.21
N LYS A 65 -11.50 17.86 7.43
CA LYS A 65 -12.11 16.85 8.33
C LYS A 65 -13.31 16.19 7.66
N ARG A 66 -14.16 16.94 6.96
CA ARG A 66 -15.29 16.37 6.23
C ARG A 66 -14.81 15.41 5.14
N PHE A 67 -13.82 15.78 4.31
CA PHE A 67 -13.30 14.89 3.29
C PHE A 67 -12.72 13.58 3.89
N ILE A 68 -12.00 13.68 5.01
CA ILE A 68 -11.47 12.51 5.70
C ILE A 68 -12.62 11.61 6.17
N LEU A 69 -13.63 12.16 6.85
CA LEU A 69 -14.79 11.39 7.34
C LEU A 69 -15.62 10.76 6.21
N ASP A 70 -15.86 11.51 5.13
CA ASP A 70 -16.61 11.00 3.97
C ASP A 70 -15.82 9.88 3.23
N SER A 71 -14.51 9.80 3.43
CA SER A 71 -13.61 8.84 2.78
C SER A 71 -13.37 7.54 3.56
N ILE A 72 -13.90 7.41 4.75
CA ILE A 72 -13.75 6.21 5.60
C ILE A 72 -15.09 5.51 5.81
N LYS A 73 -15.08 4.23 6.18
CA LYS A 73 -16.29 3.51 6.55
C LYS A 73 -16.69 3.80 7.99
N ASP A 74 -17.98 3.67 8.28
CA ASP A 74 -18.61 4.07 9.55
C ASP A 74 -17.97 3.44 10.79
N HIS A 75 -17.50 2.20 10.68
CA HIS A 75 -16.83 1.51 11.80
C HIS A 75 -15.50 2.14 12.22
N LEU A 76 -14.90 3.01 11.36
CA LEU A 76 -13.67 3.73 11.65
C LEU A 76 -13.91 5.11 12.29
N ILE A 77 -15.12 5.66 12.17
CA ILE A 77 -15.48 6.98 12.69
C ILE A 77 -15.19 7.10 14.21
N PRO A 78 -15.46 6.09 15.06
CA PRO A 78 -15.16 6.19 16.49
C PRO A 78 -13.68 6.45 16.81
N HIS A 79 -12.75 6.00 15.96
CA HIS A 79 -11.31 6.26 16.13
C HIS A 79 -10.92 7.71 15.82
N MET A 80 -11.82 8.46 15.17
CA MET A 80 -11.60 9.87 14.80
C MET A 80 -12.23 10.85 15.77
N THR A 81 -13.05 10.37 16.72
CA THR A 81 -13.67 11.21 17.75
C THR A 81 -12.60 11.78 18.69
N GLY A 82 -12.71 13.09 18.98
CA GLY A 82 -11.75 13.78 19.85
C GLY A 82 -10.66 14.58 19.13
N ASN A 83 -10.46 14.37 17.84
CA ASN A 83 -9.48 15.15 17.07
C ASN A 83 -10.03 16.57 16.78
N THR A 84 -9.35 17.58 17.28
CA THR A 84 -9.75 18.98 17.10
C THR A 84 -9.41 19.48 15.70
N HIS A 85 -8.22 19.18 15.23
CA HIS A 85 -7.69 19.63 13.95
C HIS A 85 -7.65 18.51 12.90
N ALA A 86 -7.63 18.90 11.62
CA ALA A 86 -7.61 17.94 10.50
C ALA A 86 -6.32 17.10 10.47
N TYR A 87 -5.16 17.69 10.81
CA TYR A 87 -3.90 16.96 10.88
C TYR A 87 -3.91 15.88 11.96
N GLU A 88 -4.54 16.12 13.11
CA GLU A 88 -4.66 15.12 14.19
C GLU A 88 -5.49 13.92 13.73
N MET A 89 -6.56 14.17 12.99
CA MET A 89 -7.40 13.12 12.41
C MET A 89 -6.63 12.29 11.39
N TRP A 90 -5.85 12.95 10.53
CA TRP A 90 -4.98 12.31 9.56
C TRP A 90 -3.90 11.44 10.22
N GLU A 91 -3.22 12.00 11.23
CA GLU A 91 -2.21 11.27 12.00
C GLU A 91 -2.80 10.05 12.72
N SER A 92 -3.99 10.17 13.31
CA SER A 92 -4.66 9.07 14.00
C SER A 92 -4.94 7.91 13.04
N LEU A 93 -5.44 8.19 11.81
CA LEU A 93 -5.63 7.18 10.78
C LEU A 93 -4.32 6.58 10.29
N THR A 94 -3.33 7.42 10.00
CA THR A 94 -2.06 6.93 9.48
C THR A 94 -1.31 6.10 10.50
N LYS A 95 -1.29 6.49 11.78
CA LYS A 95 -0.70 5.70 12.87
C LYS A 95 -1.40 4.35 13.05
N LEU A 96 -2.75 4.33 12.97
CA LEU A 96 -3.53 3.11 13.13
C LEU A 96 -3.18 2.05 12.08
N TYR A 97 -2.99 2.46 10.82
CA TYR A 97 -2.80 1.53 9.71
C TYR A 97 -1.37 1.39 9.21
N GLN A 98 -0.52 2.39 9.41
CA GLN A 98 0.84 2.35 8.89
C GLN A 98 1.69 1.26 9.56
N SER A 99 1.65 1.13 10.88
CA SER A 99 2.37 0.08 11.59
C SER A 99 1.86 -1.33 11.24
N THR A 100 0.54 -1.48 11.15
CA THR A 100 -0.09 -2.75 10.74
C THR A 100 0.29 -3.09 9.30
N ASN A 101 0.29 -2.11 8.42
CA ASN A 101 0.65 -2.29 7.01
C ASN A 101 2.13 -2.68 6.85
N GLU A 102 3.05 -2.02 7.55
CA GLU A 102 4.48 -2.36 7.51
C GLU A 102 4.76 -3.76 8.07
N ASN A 103 4.13 -4.15 9.17
CA ASN A 103 4.24 -5.51 9.69
C ASN A 103 3.72 -6.55 8.69
N ARG A 104 2.60 -6.28 8.04
CA ARG A 104 2.03 -7.17 7.03
C ARG A 104 2.95 -7.28 5.81
N LYS A 105 3.49 -6.16 5.31
CA LYS A 105 4.50 -6.16 4.24
C LYS A 105 5.71 -7.01 4.60
N MET A 106 6.24 -6.85 5.82
CA MET A 106 7.37 -7.64 6.29
C MET A 106 7.05 -9.14 6.26
N VAL A 107 5.90 -9.56 6.77
CA VAL A 107 5.47 -10.96 6.73
C VAL A 107 5.31 -11.49 5.30
N LEU A 108 4.75 -10.69 4.39
CA LEU A 108 4.59 -11.08 2.99
C LEU A 108 5.94 -11.18 2.26
N ARG A 109 6.87 -10.27 2.53
CA ARG A 109 8.25 -10.35 2.00
C ARG A 109 8.94 -11.64 2.45
N GLU A 110 8.83 -11.98 3.73
CA GLU A 110 9.43 -13.23 4.24
C GLU A 110 8.76 -14.46 3.62
N LYS A 111 7.43 -14.46 3.45
CA LYS A 111 6.74 -15.52 2.72
C LYS A 111 7.23 -15.63 1.27
N LEU A 112 7.36 -14.49 0.57
CA LEU A 112 7.85 -14.46 -0.81
C LEU A 112 9.29 -14.99 -0.91
N LYS A 113 10.18 -14.59 -0.01
CA LYS A 113 11.58 -15.08 0.00
C LYS A 113 11.70 -16.56 0.33
N SER A 114 10.82 -17.07 1.19
CA SER A 114 10.86 -18.44 1.67
C SER A 114 9.96 -19.41 0.91
N ILE A 115 9.17 -18.92 -0.06
CA ILE A 115 8.22 -19.75 -0.81
C ILE A 115 8.95 -20.88 -1.54
N LYS A 116 8.49 -22.11 -1.36
CA LYS A 116 8.99 -23.30 -2.04
C LYS A 116 7.85 -24.09 -2.63
N MET A 117 8.12 -24.71 -3.76
CA MET A 117 7.25 -25.71 -4.37
C MET A 117 7.24 -26.97 -3.50
N THR A 118 6.07 -27.46 -3.14
CA THR A 118 5.94 -28.70 -2.35
C THR A 118 6.07 -29.93 -3.27
N LYS A 119 6.33 -31.11 -2.68
CA LYS A 119 6.51 -32.35 -3.47
C LYS A 119 5.26 -32.77 -4.25
N ALA A 120 4.07 -32.44 -3.74
CA ALA A 120 2.79 -32.81 -4.35
C ALA A 120 2.22 -31.71 -5.25
N GLU A 121 2.87 -30.57 -5.32
CA GLU A 121 2.39 -29.39 -6.04
C GLU A 121 2.88 -29.41 -7.50
N ASN A 122 2.01 -29.01 -8.44
CA ASN A 122 2.47 -28.73 -9.79
C ASN A 122 3.05 -27.31 -9.87
N VAL A 123 3.80 -27.05 -10.93
CA VAL A 123 4.48 -25.76 -11.11
C VAL A 123 3.49 -24.61 -11.27
N VAL A 124 2.34 -24.82 -11.91
CA VAL A 124 1.32 -23.77 -12.09
C VAL A 124 0.79 -23.29 -10.74
N THR A 125 0.46 -24.22 -9.83
CA THR A 125 -0.01 -23.86 -8.48
C THR A 125 1.07 -23.08 -7.70
N TYR A 126 2.34 -23.49 -7.82
CA TYR A 126 3.44 -22.76 -7.22
C TYR A 126 3.56 -21.33 -7.75
N LEU A 127 3.50 -21.15 -9.08
CA LEU A 127 3.55 -19.84 -9.73
C LEU A 127 2.35 -18.96 -9.35
N THR A 128 1.15 -19.54 -9.24
CA THR A 128 -0.05 -18.83 -8.77
C THR A 128 0.15 -18.25 -7.38
N ARG A 129 0.63 -19.05 -6.43
CA ARG A 129 0.92 -18.58 -5.06
C ARG A 129 1.96 -17.46 -5.03
N LEU A 130 2.95 -17.52 -5.89
CA LEU A 130 3.99 -16.49 -6.02
C LEU A 130 3.40 -15.20 -6.58
N THR A 131 2.52 -15.29 -7.59
CA THR A 131 1.80 -14.17 -8.17
C THR A 131 0.88 -13.49 -7.12
N GLU A 132 0.13 -14.29 -6.35
CA GLU A 132 -0.72 -13.78 -5.27
C GLU A 132 0.07 -12.96 -4.24
N LEU A 133 1.24 -13.44 -3.80
CA LEU A 133 2.11 -12.70 -2.88
C LEU A 133 2.65 -11.40 -3.48
N ARG A 134 3.05 -11.43 -4.76
CA ARG A 134 3.49 -10.24 -5.49
C ARG A 134 2.37 -9.21 -5.58
N ASP A 135 1.18 -9.64 -5.95
CA ASP A 135 0.02 -8.75 -6.16
C ASP A 135 -0.47 -8.18 -4.83
N GLU A 136 -0.42 -8.97 -3.74
CA GLU A 136 -0.75 -8.49 -2.40
C GLU A 136 0.24 -7.40 -1.93
N LEU A 137 1.55 -7.58 -2.16
CA LEU A 137 2.56 -6.55 -1.90
C LEU A 137 2.35 -5.32 -2.77
N GLY A 138 2.06 -5.52 -4.06
CA GLY A 138 1.74 -4.44 -5.01
C GLY A 138 0.53 -3.61 -4.58
N ALA A 139 -0.55 -4.25 -4.13
CA ALA A 139 -1.73 -3.58 -3.60
C ALA A 139 -1.44 -2.73 -2.34
N MET A 140 -0.38 -3.08 -1.61
CA MET A 140 0.10 -2.30 -0.46
C MET A 140 1.14 -1.23 -0.83
N GLY A 141 1.32 -0.94 -2.12
CA GLY A 141 2.25 0.07 -2.62
C GLY A 141 3.71 -0.39 -2.67
N GLU A 142 3.95 -1.71 -2.69
CA GLU A 142 5.30 -2.27 -2.77
C GLU A 142 5.46 -3.13 -4.02
N ALA A 143 6.05 -2.56 -5.06
CA ALA A 143 6.37 -3.27 -6.28
C ALA A 143 7.61 -4.15 -6.08
N ILE A 144 7.51 -5.42 -6.45
CA ILE A 144 8.62 -6.37 -6.44
C ILE A 144 9.34 -6.30 -7.79
N ALA A 145 10.65 -6.16 -7.76
CA ALA A 145 11.45 -6.12 -8.98
C ALA A 145 11.37 -7.47 -9.72
N ASP A 146 11.27 -7.42 -11.05
CA ASP A 146 11.14 -8.60 -11.90
C ASP A 146 12.28 -9.60 -11.69
N ASN A 147 13.51 -9.13 -11.55
CA ASN A 147 14.67 -9.95 -11.25
C ASN A 147 14.56 -10.71 -9.92
N ASP A 148 13.91 -10.12 -8.92
CA ASP A 148 13.72 -10.77 -7.62
C ASP A 148 12.64 -11.85 -7.71
N LEU A 149 11.60 -11.65 -8.51
CA LEU A 149 10.59 -12.67 -8.82
C LEU A 149 11.23 -13.86 -9.55
N VAL A 150 12.04 -13.60 -10.58
CA VAL A 150 12.77 -14.63 -11.31
C VAL A 150 13.66 -15.45 -10.36
N ARG A 151 14.47 -14.80 -9.56
CA ARG A 151 15.34 -15.48 -8.58
C ARG A 151 14.54 -16.29 -7.57
N THR A 152 13.45 -15.74 -7.06
CA THR A 152 12.58 -16.44 -6.11
C THR A 152 11.95 -17.67 -6.76
N THR A 153 11.47 -17.55 -8.00
CA THR A 153 10.93 -18.67 -8.77
C THR A 153 11.96 -19.79 -8.92
N LEU A 154 13.15 -19.47 -9.44
CA LEU A 154 14.20 -20.46 -9.69
C LEU A 154 14.70 -21.14 -8.39
N ASN A 155 14.79 -20.38 -7.30
CA ASN A 155 15.19 -20.91 -6.01
C ASN A 155 14.11 -21.75 -5.33
N GLY A 156 12.84 -21.56 -5.72
CA GLY A 156 11.69 -22.17 -5.05
C GLY A 156 11.20 -23.46 -5.70
N VAL A 157 11.48 -23.71 -6.96
CA VAL A 157 11.02 -24.94 -7.66
C VAL A 157 11.62 -26.21 -7.08
N SER A 158 10.92 -27.32 -7.24
CA SER A 158 11.35 -28.62 -6.73
C SER A 158 12.55 -29.19 -7.51
N LYS A 159 13.25 -30.16 -6.92
CA LYS A 159 14.46 -30.76 -7.49
C LYS A 159 14.26 -31.38 -8.89
N GLN A 160 13.06 -31.73 -9.26
CA GLN A 160 12.75 -32.24 -10.63
C GLN A 160 13.04 -31.21 -11.74
N TRP A 161 13.10 -29.92 -11.39
CA TRP A 161 13.37 -28.81 -12.30
C TRP A 161 14.85 -28.40 -12.34
N VAL A 162 15.76 -29.12 -11.64
CA VAL A 162 17.16 -28.71 -11.48
C VAL A 162 17.86 -28.46 -12.82
N PHE A 163 17.71 -29.34 -13.82
CA PHE A 163 18.34 -29.17 -15.14
C PHE A 163 17.78 -27.98 -15.90
N PHE A 164 16.47 -27.71 -15.75
CA PHE A 164 15.87 -26.53 -16.31
C PHE A 164 16.42 -25.24 -15.68
N VAL A 165 16.51 -25.21 -14.34
CA VAL A 165 17.07 -24.06 -13.58
C VAL A 165 18.52 -23.83 -13.99
N GLU A 166 19.36 -24.86 -14.06
CA GLU A 166 20.76 -24.78 -14.52
C GLU A 166 20.85 -24.19 -15.93
N GLY A 167 19.98 -24.61 -16.85
CA GLY A 167 19.90 -24.08 -18.20
C GLY A 167 19.50 -22.60 -18.26
N ILE A 168 18.62 -22.15 -17.38
CA ILE A 168 18.25 -20.73 -17.27
C ILE A 168 19.37 -19.89 -16.65
N VAL A 169 19.98 -20.38 -15.56
CA VAL A 169 21.04 -19.66 -14.85
C VAL A 169 22.33 -19.55 -15.68
N ALA A 170 22.57 -20.50 -16.57
CA ALA A 170 23.72 -20.45 -17.50
C ALA A 170 23.57 -19.41 -18.63
N ARG A 171 22.42 -18.80 -18.78
CA ARG A 171 22.22 -17.72 -19.79
C ARG A 171 22.97 -16.46 -19.34
N GLU A 172 23.51 -15.71 -20.28
CA GLU A 172 24.19 -14.43 -20.02
C GLU A 172 23.28 -13.40 -19.33
N LYS A 173 21.98 -13.46 -19.62
CA LYS A 173 20.93 -12.63 -18.99
C LYS A 173 19.75 -13.51 -18.61
N LEU A 174 19.26 -13.32 -17.37
CA LEU A 174 18.02 -13.97 -16.93
C LEU A 174 16.82 -13.45 -17.71
N PRO A 175 15.86 -14.32 -18.07
CA PRO A 175 14.60 -13.90 -18.69
C PRO A 175 13.75 -13.08 -17.72
N GLY A 176 12.80 -12.31 -18.25
CA GLY A 176 11.76 -11.70 -17.42
C GLY A 176 10.84 -12.76 -16.79
N SER A 177 10.17 -12.41 -15.70
CA SER A 177 9.33 -13.36 -14.94
C SER A 177 8.20 -13.96 -15.78
N GLU A 178 7.53 -13.16 -16.60
CA GLU A 178 6.46 -13.64 -17.50
C GLU A 178 6.98 -14.66 -18.50
N HIS A 179 8.14 -14.41 -19.11
CA HIS A 179 8.75 -15.32 -20.07
C HIS A 179 9.19 -16.61 -19.38
N LEU A 180 9.85 -16.49 -18.22
CA LEU A 180 10.26 -17.64 -17.42
C LEU A 180 9.06 -18.53 -17.04
N TRP A 181 7.95 -17.91 -16.66
CA TRP A 181 6.75 -18.65 -16.25
C TRP A 181 6.10 -19.34 -17.46
N GLY A 182 6.13 -18.74 -18.65
CA GLY A 182 5.74 -19.40 -19.89
C GLY A 182 6.60 -20.61 -20.22
N ASP A 183 7.89 -20.58 -19.93
CA ASP A 183 8.81 -21.71 -20.15
C ASP A 183 8.54 -22.90 -19.19
N PHE A 184 7.85 -22.68 -18.05
CA PHE A 184 7.48 -23.73 -17.10
C PHE A 184 6.17 -24.45 -17.43
N VAL A 185 5.29 -23.84 -18.24
CA VAL A 185 3.94 -24.31 -18.55
C VAL A 185 3.86 -24.86 -19.98
#